data_9562c092dfadb4997a223d890c228188
#
_entry.id   9562c092dfadb4997a223d890c228188
#
_cell.length_a   1.000
_cell.length_b   1.000
_cell.length_c   1.000
_cell.angle_alpha   90.00
_cell.angle_beta   90.00
_cell.angle_gamma   90.00
#
_symmetry.space_group_name_H-M   'P 1'
#
loop_
_entity.id
_entity.type
_entity.pdbx_description
1 polymer ?
#
loop_
_entity_poly.entity_id
_entity_poly.type
_entity_poly.pdbx_seq_one_letter_code
_entity_poly.pdbx_strand_id
1 'polypeptide(L)'
;MKTLLLLFATFVAPLAAAAQTSGQEVTLTGTLRGGRVAIGGETTGWSLEYRDASGDHSIEVELPRELLTRVESGTAVRVTGVFATRDYVERGSVRILRVSRLEEVITAPPSNVRASEPKKTAARLPQIERDELTPQQRPLADDILKVSSVGLGGPYNALLRSPELGKRMFALLDYLRFNTSVPRRLNEFAILVQARLWTSQVEWLAHYPLALKEGVSERTLADLKAGRRPSSMKADEAAVYDLSMEISTTHEVRDATYMRAAAVLNQQQLVDLLTLSGTYATLAGVMNAFQQELPPGAAAPLQPLR
;
A
#
# COMPACT_ATOMS: atom_id res chain seq x y z
N MET A 1 48.12 58.32 6.06
CA MET A 1 47.93 57.00 6.70
C MET A 1 46.47 56.65 6.53
N LYS A 2 46.17 55.80 5.55
CA LYS A 2 44.78 55.27 5.34
C LYS A 2 44.86 53.76 5.52
N THR A 3 44.29 53.30 6.62
CA THR A 3 44.20 51.86 6.98
C THR A 3 43.11 51.19 6.17
N LEU A 4 43.51 50.24 5.34
CA LEU A 4 42.62 49.43 4.52
C LEU A 4 42.12 48.23 5.33
N LEU A 5 40.85 48.17 5.65
CA LEU A 5 40.20 47.04 6.34
C LEU A 5 39.79 46.01 5.27
N LEU A 6 40.45 44.85 5.23
CA LEU A 6 40.03 43.71 4.42
C LEU A 6 38.94 42.98 5.16
N LEU A 7 37.72 42.98 4.58
CA LEU A 7 36.62 42.11 4.97
C LEU A 7 36.82 40.73 4.33
N PHE A 8 37.13 39.72 5.10
CA PHE A 8 37.03 38.31 4.65
C PHE A 8 35.58 37.90 4.65
N ALA A 9 34.95 37.82 3.47
CA ALA A 9 33.66 37.19 3.29
C ALA A 9 33.91 35.67 3.21
N THR A 10 33.59 34.95 4.26
CA THR A 10 33.53 33.49 4.22
C THR A 10 32.29 33.06 3.44
N PHE A 11 32.53 32.63 2.22
CA PHE A 11 31.53 31.98 1.37
C PHE A 11 31.23 30.59 1.96
N VAL A 12 30.15 30.45 2.69
CA VAL A 12 29.61 29.14 3.01
C VAL A 12 28.86 28.67 1.79
N ALA A 13 29.48 27.80 1.01
CA ALA A 13 28.81 27.11 -0.08
C ALA A 13 27.68 26.21 0.52
N PRO A 14 26.49 26.18 -0.09
CA PRO A 14 25.46 25.23 0.33
C PRO A 14 25.98 23.82 0.01
N LEU A 15 26.05 22.99 1.04
CA LEU A 15 26.33 21.58 0.87
C LEU A 15 25.18 20.96 0.06
N ALA A 16 25.43 20.75 -1.23
CA ALA A 16 24.54 20.02 -2.12
C ALA A 16 24.24 18.68 -1.45
N ALA A 17 22.97 18.26 -1.49
CA ALA A 17 22.52 16.95 -1.05
C ALA A 17 23.36 15.89 -1.77
N ALA A 18 24.39 15.40 -1.10
CA ALA A 18 25.27 14.38 -1.62
C ALA A 18 24.45 13.13 -1.83
N ALA A 19 24.38 12.65 -3.07
CA ALA A 19 23.95 11.31 -3.40
C ALA A 19 24.82 10.35 -2.55
N GLN A 20 24.29 9.89 -1.40
CA GLN A 20 25.01 8.98 -0.52
C GLN A 20 25.20 7.67 -1.28
N THR A 21 26.43 7.35 -1.57
CA THR A 21 26.84 6.16 -2.31
C THR A 21 26.38 4.88 -1.56
N SER A 22 25.86 3.95 -2.31
CA SER A 22 25.55 2.58 -1.86
C SER A 22 26.76 1.99 -1.12
N GLY A 23 26.58 1.58 0.15
CA GLY A 23 27.62 0.94 0.95
C GLY A 23 28.21 1.78 2.11
N GLN A 24 27.88 3.07 2.22
CA GLN A 24 28.29 3.89 3.36
C GLN A 24 27.28 3.70 4.52
N GLU A 25 27.77 3.42 5.72
CA GLU A 25 26.96 3.31 6.92
C GLU A 25 26.44 4.69 7.33
N VAL A 26 25.14 4.78 7.59
CA VAL A 26 24.47 6.01 8.02
C VAL A 26 23.73 5.77 9.33
N THR A 27 23.59 6.82 10.12
CA THR A 27 22.79 6.81 11.34
C THR A 27 21.66 7.84 11.20
N LEU A 28 20.42 7.39 11.34
CA LEU A 28 19.22 8.21 11.28
C LEU A 28 18.47 8.10 12.61
N THR A 29 17.89 9.23 13.05
CA THR A 29 17.02 9.26 14.24
C THR A 29 15.62 9.65 13.79
N GLY A 30 14.61 8.87 14.21
CA GLY A 30 13.24 9.08 13.78
C GLY A 30 12.27 8.18 14.50
N THR A 31 11.05 8.07 13.95
CA THR A 31 10.01 7.20 14.47
C THR A 31 9.86 5.99 13.57
N LEU A 32 9.96 4.79 14.13
CA LEU A 32 9.67 3.55 13.42
C LEU A 32 8.17 3.39 13.21
N ARG A 33 7.77 3.04 11.99
CA ARG A 33 6.40 2.71 11.63
C ARG A 33 6.35 1.30 11.08
N GLY A 34 5.76 0.39 11.84
CA GLY A 34 5.50 -0.99 11.45
C GLY A 34 4.13 -1.15 10.80
N GLY A 35 3.90 -2.31 10.19
CA GLY A 35 2.62 -2.65 9.58
C GLY A 35 2.35 -1.90 8.28
N ARG A 36 3.38 -1.40 7.60
CA ARG A 36 3.20 -0.86 6.24
C ARG A 36 2.75 -1.97 5.30
N VAL A 37 1.57 -1.75 4.76
CA VAL A 37 0.96 -2.62 3.76
C VAL A 37 1.21 -1.99 2.39
N ALA A 38 1.96 -2.67 1.53
CA ALA A 38 1.85 -2.48 0.09
C ALA A 38 1.15 -3.72 -0.47
N ILE A 39 0.19 -3.55 -1.35
CA ILE A 39 -0.41 -4.68 -2.06
C ILE A 39 0.62 -5.24 -3.05
N GLY A 40 0.60 -6.54 -3.20
CA GLY A 40 1.69 -7.29 -3.77
C GLY A 40 2.69 -7.73 -2.71
N GLY A 41 2.50 -7.24 -1.50
CA GLY A 41 3.39 -7.65 -0.45
C GLY A 41 4.80 -7.06 -0.52
N GLU A 42 5.00 -6.03 -1.32
CA GLU A 42 6.32 -5.55 -1.72
C GLU A 42 6.86 -4.43 -0.82
N THR A 43 7.02 -4.70 0.47
CA THR A 43 7.67 -3.80 1.43
C THR A 43 8.44 -4.64 2.46
N THR A 44 9.35 -4.05 3.19
CA THR A 44 9.98 -4.68 4.36
C THR A 44 9.05 -4.73 5.59
N GLY A 45 7.84 -4.17 5.47
CA GLY A 45 6.87 -4.04 6.56
C GLY A 45 7.14 -2.88 7.52
N TRP A 46 8.31 -2.24 7.41
CA TRP A 46 8.73 -1.17 8.30
C TRP A 46 9.22 0.06 7.54
N SER A 47 9.03 1.24 8.12
CA SER A 47 9.65 2.48 7.65
C SER A 47 10.13 3.33 8.82
N LEU A 48 11.10 4.18 8.56
CA LEU A 48 11.56 5.22 9.46
C LEU A 48 11.09 6.57 8.94
N GLU A 49 10.31 7.27 9.75
CA GLU A 49 9.98 8.68 9.54
C GLU A 49 11.03 9.51 10.27
N TYR A 50 11.78 10.34 9.55
CA TYR A 50 12.84 11.17 10.11
C TYR A 50 12.84 12.56 9.49
N ARG A 51 13.46 13.50 10.17
CA ARG A 51 13.64 14.87 9.68
C ARG A 51 15.12 15.19 9.57
N ASP A 52 15.48 15.82 8.47
CA ASP A 52 16.81 16.41 8.28
C ASP A 52 16.72 17.89 7.83
N ALA A 53 17.82 18.46 7.39
CA ALA A 53 17.89 19.85 6.94
C ALA A 53 17.04 20.14 5.69
N SER A 54 16.66 19.11 4.92
CA SER A 54 15.81 19.23 3.71
C SER A 54 14.31 19.02 4.00
N GLY A 55 13.96 18.58 5.21
CA GLY A 55 12.55 18.42 5.64
C GLY A 55 12.22 17.06 6.24
N ASP A 56 10.94 16.70 6.17
CA ASP A 56 10.42 15.42 6.64
C ASP A 56 10.56 14.36 5.56
N HIS A 57 11.08 13.21 5.96
CA HIS A 57 11.34 12.07 5.10
C HIS A 57 10.76 10.78 5.65
N SER A 58 10.49 9.84 4.76
CA SER A 58 10.17 8.47 5.11
C SER A 58 10.99 7.52 4.23
N ILE A 59 11.66 6.55 4.86
CA ILE A 59 12.41 5.51 4.16
C ILE A 59 11.99 4.14 4.65
N GLU A 60 11.85 3.20 3.73
CA GLU A 60 11.60 1.81 4.05
C GLU A 60 12.84 1.19 4.72
N VAL A 61 12.66 0.46 5.82
CA VAL A 61 13.77 -0.13 6.59
C VAL A 61 13.64 -1.65 6.64
N GLU A 62 14.75 -2.34 6.37
CA GLU A 62 14.88 -3.78 6.54
C GLU A 62 15.52 -4.06 7.90
N LEU A 63 14.71 -4.59 8.84
CA LEU A 63 15.16 -4.90 10.20
C LEU A 63 15.65 -6.35 10.28
N PRO A 64 16.75 -6.63 11.01
CA PRO A 64 17.14 -7.99 11.36
C PRO A 64 16.04 -8.72 12.14
N ARG A 65 15.92 -10.02 11.95
CA ARG A 65 14.87 -10.84 12.60
C ARG A 65 14.84 -10.71 14.12
N GLU A 66 16.01 -10.55 14.74
CA GLU A 66 16.17 -10.40 16.19
C GLU A 66 15.56 -9.10 16.72
N LEU A 67 15.44 -8.08 15.87
CA LEU A 67 14.86 -6.78 16.23
C LEU A 67 13.36 -6.73 16.02
N LEU A 68 12.81 -7.54 15.10
CA LEU A 68 11.37 -7.56 14.80
C LEU A 68 10.49 -7.91 16.00
N THR A 69 11.01 -8.68 16.94
CA THR A 69 10.28 -9.06 18.18
C THR A 69 10.43 -8.06 19.32
N ARG A 70 11.26 -7.02 19.15
CA ARG A 70 11.60 -6.05 20.20
C ARG A 70 11.12 -4.63 19.91
N VAL A 71 10.68 -4.37 18.68
CA VAL A 71 10.29 -3.01 18.28
C VAL A 71 8.79 -2.93 18.05
N GLU A 72 8.22 -1.84 18.53
CA GLU A 72 6.81 -1.51 18.31
C GLU A 72 6.67 -0.33 17.34
N SER A 73 5.55 -0.31 16.60
CA SER A 73 5.24 0.82 15.74
C SER A 73 4.98 2.06 16.58
N GLY A 74 5.62 3.18 16.23
CA GLY A 74 5.56 4.42 16.99
C GLY A 74 6.78 4.64 17.90
N THR A 75 7.69 3.68 18.01
CA THR A 75 8.90 3.82 18.81
C THR A 75 9.86 4.84 18.20
N ALA A 76 10.32 5.78 19.02
CA ALA A 76 11.41 6.70 18.66
C ALA A 76 12.74 5.95 18.73
N VAL A 77 13.48 5.92 17.62
CA VAL A 77 14.69 5.11 17.50
C VAL A 77 15.83 5.89 16.84
N ARG A 78 17.04 5.44 17.13
CA ARG A 78 18.22 5.72 16.35
C ARG A 78 18.63 4.44 15.65
N VAL A 79 18.64 4.46 14.32
CA VAL A 79 18.99 3.31 13.49
C VAL A 79 20.30 3.58 12.76
N THR A 80 21.18 2.58 12.73
CA THR A 80 22.41 2.60 11.93
C THR A 80 22.31 1.51 10.89
N GLY A 81 22.68 1.79 9.65
CA GLY A 81 22.59 0.85 8.55
C GLY A 81 23.15 1.38 7.25
N VAL A 82 23.00 0.63 6.18
CA VAL A 82 23.44 1.01 4.84
C VAL A 82 22.27 1.15 3.89
N PHE A 83 22.33 2.14 3.01
CA PHE A 83 21.36 2.23 1.93
C PHE A 83 21.58 1.09 0.94
N ALA A 84 20.50 0.43 0.57
CA ALA A 84 20.46 -0.63 -0.41
C ALA A 84 19.29 -0.42 -1.37
N THR A 85 19.34 -1.09 -2.50
CA THR A 85 18.20 -1.19 -3.42
C THR A 85 17.60 -2.58 -3.27
N ARG A 86 16.27 -2.63 -3.18
CA ARG A 86 15.51 -3.87 -3.21
C ARG A 86 14.59 -3.85 -4.41
N ASP A 87 14.67 -4.88 -5.22
CA ASP A 87 13.83 -5.03 -6.40
C ASP A 87 12.55 -5.76 -6.03
N TYR A 88 11.44 -5.17 -6.40
CA TYR A 88 10.10 -5.69 -6.21
C TYR A 88 9.45 -5.90 -7.57
N VAL A 89 8.55 -6.87 -7.67
CA VAL A 89 7.88 -7.19 -8.94
C VAL A 89 6.95 -6.07 -9.37
N GLU A 90 6.19 -5.52 -8.43
CA GLU A 90 5.21 -4.46 -8.70
C GLU A 90 5.77 -3.04 -8.54
N ARG A 91 6.61 -2.83 -7.55
CA ARG A 91 7.15 -1.50 -7.22
C ARG A 91 8.44 -1.16 -7.93
N GLY A 92 9.09 -2.15 -8.58
CA GLY A 92 10.41 -2.00 -9.18
C GLY A 92 11.49 -1.79 -8.11
N SER A 93 12.59 -1.15 -8.48
CA SER A 93 13.72 -0.90 -7.57
C SER A 93 13.39 0.19 -6.55
N VAL A 94 13.34 -0.17 -5.28
CA VAL A 94 13.06 0.73 -4.15
C VAL A 94 14.30 0.88 -3.29
N ARG A 95 14.65 2.13 -2.96
CA ARG A 95 15.73 2.41 -2.01
C ARG A 95 15.24 2.12 -0.59
N ILE A 96 15.98 1.29 0.13
CA ILE A 96 15.71 0.91 1.50
C ILE A 96 16.93 1.20 2.40
N LEU A 97 16.72 1.27 3.71
CA LEU A 97 17.81 1.26 4.69
C LEU A 97 17.87 -0.13 5.33
N ARG A 98 18.94 -0.88 5.05
CA ARG A 98 19.22 -2.15 5.73
C ARG A 98 19.86 -1.85 7.07
N VAL A 99 19.11 -2.10 8.15
CA VAL A 99 19.51 -1.74 9.51
C VAL A 99 20.46 -2.81 10.08
N SER A 100 21.61 -2.37 10.58
CA SER A 100 22.57 -3.21 11.32
C SER A 100 22.42 -3.05 12.83
N ARG A 101 21.99 -1.86 13.30
CA ARG A 101 21.84 -1.54 14.73
C ARG A 101 20.64 -0.63 14.95
N LEU A 102 19.93 -0.86 16.06
CA LEU A 102 18.79 -0.06 16.49
C LEU A 102 18.90 0.20 18.00
N GLU A 103 18.71 1.45 18.39
CA GLU A 103 18.65 1.90 19.78
C GLU A 103 17.36 2.69 19.98
N GLU A 104 16.61 2.38 21.05
CA GLU A 104 15.45 3.19 21.41
C GLU A 104 15.89 4.52 22.00
N VAL A 105 15.28 5.60 21.54
CA VAL A 105 15.52 6.94 22.08
C VAL A 105 14.45 7.20 23.13
N ILE A 106 14.81 7.13 24.41
CA ILE A 106 13.91 7.48 25.52
C ILE A 106 13.70 8.99 25.48
N THR A 107 12.63 9.44 24.84
CA THR A 107 12.15 10.81 24.96
C THR A 107 11.20 10.87 26.14
N ALA A 108 11.46 11.79 27.10
CA ALA A 108 10.50 12.04 28.17
C ALA A 108 9.11 12.37 27.58
N PRO A 109 8.03 11.84 28.14
CA PRO A 109 6.70 12.04 27.55
C PRO A 109 6.31 13.51 27.62
N PRO A 110 5.74 14.08 26.53
CA PRO A 110 5.10 15.38 26.61
C PRO A 110 3.87 15.27 27.50
N SER A 111 3.79 16.15 28.50
CA SER A 111 2.69 16.25 29.44
C SER A 111 1.35 16.51 28.74
N ASN A 112 0.41 15.62 28.96
CA ASN A 112 -1.04 15.74 28.93
C ASN A 112 -1.72 16.68 27.93
N VAL A 113 -2.22 16.12 26.83
CA VAL A 113 -3.58 16.43 26.35
C VAL A 113 -4.25 15.09 26.03
N ARG A 114 -5.11 14.61 26.93
CA ARG A 114 -6.06 13.54 26.67
C ARG A 114 -7.14 14.06 25.73
N ALA A 115 -6.94 13.92 24.43
CA ALA A 115 -8.05 13.81 23.52
C ALA A 115 -8.60 12.39 23.67
N SER A 116 -9.88 12.27 24.02
CA SER A 116 -10.60 10.99 24.09
C SER A 116 -10.56 10.35 22.71
N GLU A 117 -9.70 9.34 22.54
CA GLU A 117 -9.72 8.51 21.35
C GLU A 117 -11.09 7.83 21.23
N PRO A 118 -11.71 7.80 20.02
CA PRO A 118 -12.90 7.00 19.81
C PRO A 118 -12.52 5.54 20.11
N LYS A 119 -13.28 4.90 20.98
CA LYS A 119 -13.09 3.51 21.41
C LYS A 119 -12.96 2.63 20.17
N LYS A 120 -11.73 2.19 19.87
CA LYS A 120 -11.42 1.31 18.74
C LYS A 120 -12.20 0.03 18.98
N THR A 121 -13.22 -0.24 18.17
CA THR A 121 -13.91 -1.53 18.19
C THR A 121 -12.89 -2.57 17.75
N ALA A 122 -12.67 -3.59 18.57
CA ALA A 122 -11.74 -4.67 18.23
C ALA A 122 -12.15 -5.30 16.89
N ALA A 123 -11.16 -5.62 16.05
CA ALA A 123 -11.39 -6.31 14.78
C ALA A 123 -12.20 -7.59 15.03
N ARG A 124 -13.21 -7.86 14.21
CA ARG A 124 -14.03 -9.08 14.30
C ARG A 124 -13.22 -10.35 14.02
N LEU A 125 -12.14 -10.22 13.24
CA LEU A 125 -11.14 -11.25 12.99
C LEU A 125 -9.77 -10.72 13.40
N PRO A 126 -9.29 -11.02 14.62
CA PRO A 126 -7.93 -10.66 15.03
C PRO A 126 -6.90 -11.23 14.05
N GLN A 127 -5.77 -10.56 13.90
CA GLN A 127 -4.66 -11.05 13.08
C GLN A 127 -4.22 -12.43 13.60
N ILE A 128 -4.07 -13.41 12.70
CA ILE A 128 -3.45 -14.70 13.05
C ILE A 128 -1.94 -14.53 12.99
N GLU A 129 -1.28 -14.82 14.10
CA GLU A 129 0.17 -14.87 14.14
C GLU A 129 0.67 -16.20 13.56
N ARG A 130 1.94 -16.21 13.10
CA ARG A 130 2.49 -17.37 12.39
C ARG A 130 2.55 -18.65 13.24
N ASP A 131 2.78 -18.52 14.52
CA ASP A 131 2.84 -19.61 15.49
C ASP A 131 1.46 -20.17 15.85
N GLU A 132 0.40 -19.37 15.66
CA GLU A 132 -1.01 -19.76 15.86
C GLU A 132 -1.60 -20.55 14.68
N LEU A 133 -0.89 -20.62 13.54
CA LEU A 133 -1.38 -21.30 12.34
C LEU A 133 -1.59 -22.80 12.57
N THR A 134 -2.78 -23.25 12.24
CA THR A 134 -3.10 -24.70 12.19
C THR A 134 -2.34 -25.40 11.04
N PRO A 135 -2.17 -26.73 11.10
CA PRO A 135 -1.55 -27.48 9.98
C PRO A 135 -2.25 -27.25 8.63
N GLN A 136 -3.56 -27.04 8.63
CA GLN A 136 -4.35 -26.79 7.41
C GLN A 136 -4.11 -25.38 6.82
N GLN A 137 -3.80 -24.41 7.67
CA GLN A 137 -3.53 -23.02 7.25
C GLN A 137 -2.11 -22.82 6.73
N ARG A 138 -1.14 -23.58 7.25
CA ARG A 138 0.28 -23.40 6.96
C ARG A 138 0.63 -23.40 5.47
N PRO A 139 0.15 -24.34 4.64
CA PRO A 139 0.49 -24.33 3.22
C PRO A 139 0.06 -23.05 2.50
N LEU A 140 -1.16 -22.56 2.77
CA LEU A 140 -1.63 -21.29 2.21
C LEU A 140 -0.83 -20.11 2.75
N ALA A 141 -0.54 -20.09 4.04
CA ALA A 141 0.27 -19.03 4.64
C ALA A 141 1.69 -18.97 4.05
N ASP A 142 2.30 -20.13 3.81
CA ASP A 142 3.62 -20.21 3.18
C ASP A 142 3.61 -19.71 1.74
N ASP A 143 2.54 -19.97 0.98
CA ASP A 143 2.38 -19.42 -0.38
C ASP A 143 2.14 -17.90 -0.35
N ILE A 144 1.28 -17.40 0.52
CA ILE A 144 1.07 -15.98 0.74
C ILE A 144 2.38 -15.27 1.09
N LEU A 145 3.17 -15.82 2.01
CA LEU A 145 4.40 -15.20 2.47
C LEU A 145 5.53 -15.14 1.43
N LYS A 146 5.42 -15.91 0.33
CA LYS A 146 6.36 -15.80 -0.81
C LYS A 146 6.16 -14.50 -1.59
N VAL A 147 4.93 -14.00 -1.64
CA VAL A 147 4.53 -12.86 -2.47
C VAL A 147 4.05 -11.65 -1.64
N SER A 148 3.63 -11.90 -0.38
CA SER A 148 3.12 -10.85 0.51
C SER A 148 4.22 -10.29 1.40
N SER A 149 4.41 -8.98 1.39
CA SER A 149 5.30 -8.26 2.31
C SER A 149 4.57 -7.76 3.57
N VAL A 150 3.24 -7.80 3.55
CA VAL A 150 2.40 -7.50 4.72
C VAL A 150 2.13 -8.74 5.56
N GLY A 151 2.89 -9.78 5.30
CA GLY A 151 2.68 -11.04 5.98
C GLY A 151 1.27 -11.58 5.70
N LEU A 152 0.59 -11.99 6.75
CA LEU A 152 -0.73 -12.64 6.68
C LEU A 152 -1.89 -11.64 6.91
N GLY A 153 -1.63 -10.33 6.76
CA GLY A 153 -2.63 -9.27 6.96
C GLY A 153 -3.57 -9.03 5.79
N GLY A 154 -4.40 -8.00 5.91
CA GLY A 154 -5.36 -7.63 4.87
C GLY A 154 -6.37 -8.75 4.56
N PRO A 155 -6.70 -9.00 3.29
CA PRO A 155 -7.64 -10.06 2.91
C PRO A 155 -7.14 -11.47 3.27
N TYR A 156 -5.83 -11.66 3.37
CA TYR A 156 -5.23 -12.96 3.68
C TYR A 156 -5.59 -13.47 5.07
N ASN A 157 -5.69 -12.57 6.05
CA ASN A 157 -6.13 -12.94 7.39
C ASN A 157 -7.52 -13.59 7.40
N ALA A 158 -8.43 -13.11 6.57
CA ALA A 158 -9.75 -13.74 6.40
C ALA A 158 -9.68 -15.06 5.62
N LEU A 159 -8.90 -15.09 4.54
CA LEU A 159 -8.75 -16.29 3.70
C LEU A 159 -8.11 -17.46 4.44
N LEU A 160 -7.18 -17.20 5.36
CA LEU A 160 -6.56 -18.23 6.20
C LEU A 160 -7.57 -18.96 7.09
N ARG A 161 -8.74 -18.36 7.43
CA ARG A 161 -9.77 -19.01 8.21
C ARG A 161 -10.61 -20.02 7.42
N SER A 162 -10.47 -20.01 6.10
CA SER A 162 -11.05 -21.01 5.20
C SER A 162 -9.95 -21.44 4.19
N PRO A 163 -8.98 -22.28 4.61
CA PRO A 163 -7.77 -22.54 3.84
C PRO A 163 -8.03 -23.10 2.45
N GLU A 164 -9.05 -23.95 2.28
CA GLU A 164 -9.41 -24.51 0.99
C GLU A 164 -10.00 -23.45 0.02
N LEU A 165 -10.86 -22.58 0.53
CA LEU A 165 -11.35 -21.42 -0.22
C LEU A 165 -10.19 -20.46 -0.51
N GLY A 166 -9.39 -20.17 0.55
CA GLY A 166 -8.27 -19.26 0.47
C GLY A 166 -7.25 -19.64 -0.57
N LYS A 167 -6.90 -20.91 -0.68
CA LYS A 167 -5.99 -21.43 -1.71
C LYS A 167 -6.51 -21.18 -3.13
N ARG A 168 -7.80 -21.42 -3.36
CA ARG A 168 -8.42 -21.18 -4.68
C ARG A 168 -8.50 -19.70 -5.02
N MET A 169 -8.89 -18.89 -4.03
CA MET A 169 -8.96 -17.45 -4.17
C MET A 169 -7.57 -16.84 -4.40
N PHE A 170 -6.55 -17.32 -3.71
CA PHE A 170 -5.18 -16.89 -3.89
C PHE A 170 -4.67 -17.18 -5.30
N ALA A 171 -4.91 -18.39 -5.83
CA ALA A 171 -4.56 -18.73 -7.19
C ALA A 171 -5.31 -17.88 -8.24
N LEU A 172 -6.59 -17.57 -8.00
CA LEU A 172 -7.37 -16.67 -8.86
C LEU A 172 -6.81 -15.25 -8.84
N LEU A 173 -6.46 -14.74 -7.66
CA LEU A 173 -5.85 -13.41 -7.51
C LEU A 173 -4.49 -13.33 -8.20
N ASP A 174 -3.66 -14.36 -8.08
CA ASP A 174 -2.38 -14.44 -8.78
C ASP A 174 -2.56 -14.31 -10.30
N TYR A 175 -3.52 -15.07 -10.87
CA TYR A 175 -3.83 -14.96 -12.29
C TYR A 175 -4.34 -13.58 -12.67
N LEU A 176 -5.37 -13.09 -11.99
CA LEU A 176 -6.04 -11.83 -12.34
C LEU A 176 -5.14 -10.59 -12.17
N ARG A 177 -4.19 -10.65 -11.24
CA ARG A 177 -3.29 -9.52 -10.98
C ARG A 177 -2.04 -9.53 -11.85
N PHE A 178 -1.48 -10.71 -12.12
CA PHE A 178 -0.14 -10.81 -12.69
C PHE A 178 -0.08 -11.54 -14.03
N ASN A 179 -1.07 -12.39 -14.33
CA ASN A 179 -1.03 -13.31 -15.47
C ASN A 179 -2.17 -13.07 -16.47
N THR A 180 -3.07 -12.13 -16.22
CA THR A 180 -4.11 -11.71 -17.18
C THR A 180 -3.51 -10.90 -18.32
N SER A 181 -4.20 -10.91 -19.49
CA SER A 181 -3.85 -10.06 -20.63
C SER A 181 -4.46 -8.65 -20.55
N VAL A 182 -5.23 -8.33 -19.50
CA VAL A 182 -5.75 -6.98 -19.25
C VAL A 182 -4.59 -6.03 -18.96
N PRO A 183 -4.47 -4.89 -19.66
CA PRO A 183 -3.43 -3.91 -19.36
C PRO A 183 -3.44 -3.50 -17.88
N ARG A 184 -2.26 -3.50 -17.24
CA ARG A 184 -2.11 -3.21 -15.79
C ARG A 184 -2.85 -1.95 -15.36
N ARG A 185 -2.77 -0.89 -16.14
CA ARG A 185 -3.48 0.37 -15.87
C ARG A 185 -5.00 0.16 -15.75
N LEU A 186 -5.59 -0.59 -16.65
CA LEU A 186 -7.03 -0.87 -16.65
C LEU A 186 -7.41 -1.83 -15.52
N ASN A 187 -6.52 -2.78 -15.21
CA ASN A 187 -6.67 -3.71 -14.10
C ASN A 187 -6.73 -2.95 -12.76
N GLU A 188 -5.72 -2.13 -12.45
CA GLU A 188 -5.68 -1.34 -11.21
C GLU A 188 -6.84 -0.34 -11.14
N PHE A 189 -7.23 0.25 -12.26
CA PHE A 189 -8.37 1.15 -12.31
C PHE A 189 -9.70 0.44 -11.98
N ALA A 190 -9.94 -0.73 -12.55
CA ALA A 190 -11.13 -1.54 -12.26
C ALA A 190 -11.19 -1.95 -10.78
N ILE A 191 -10.05 -2.32 -10.19
CA ILE A 191 -9.94 -2.60 -8.75
C ILE A 191 -10.38 -1.38 -7.93
N LEU A 192 -9.89 -0.19 -8.26
CA LEU A 192 -10.26 1.03 -7.55
C LEU A 192 -11.73 1.42 -7.74
N VAL A 193 -12.35 1.09 -8.87
CA VAL A 193 -13.79 1.25 -9.07
C VAL A 193 -14.55 0.39 -8.05
N GLN A 194 -14.18 -0.88 -7.88
CA GLN A 194 -14.77 -1.75 -6.86
C GLN A 194 -14.49 -1.28 -5.44
N ALA A 195 -13.23 -0.91 -5.15
CA ALA A 195 -12.84 -0.37 -3.85
C ALA A 195 -13.70 0.86 -3.48
N ARG A 196 -14.01 1.73 -4.46
CA ARG A 196 -14.85 2.89 -4.23
C ARG A 196 -16.31 2.52 -3.99
N LEU A 197 -16.88 1.63 -4.81
CA LEU A 197 -18.28 1.17 -4.67
C LEU A 197 -18.52 0.56 -3.30
N TRP A 198 -17.59 -0.26 -2.83
CA TRP A 198 -17.66 -0.93 -1.53
C TRP A 198 -17.14 -0.09 -0.37
N THR A 199 -16.62 1.12 -0.64
CA THR A 199 -15.91 1.95 0.36
C THR A 199 -14.83 1.12 1.08
N SER A 200 -14.13 0.27 0.32
CA SER A 200 -13.07 -0.60 0.83
C SER A 200 -11.79 0.21 1.05
N GLN A 201 -11.55 0.57 2.30
CA GLN A 201 -10.42 1.42 2.70
C GLN A 201 -9.09 0.74 2.41
N VAL A 202 -8.99 -0.55 2.72
CA VAL A 202 -7.77 -1.34 2.55
C VAL A 202 -7.40 -1.44 1.07
N GLU A 203 -8.36 -1.81 0.21
CA GLU A 203 -8.11 -1.91 -1.24
C GLU A 203 -7.74 -0.56 -1.85
N TRP A 204 -8.44 0.51 -1.44
CA TRP A 204 -8.11 1.84 -1.94
C TRP A 204 -6.68 2.25 -1.60
N LEU A 205 -6.28 2.10 -0.33
CA LEU A 205 -4.92 2.44 0.12
C LEU A 205 -3.86 1.69 -0.66
N ALA A 206 -4.15 0.48 -0.97
CA ALA A 206 -3.24 -0.43 -1.58
C ALA A 206 -3.10 -0.24 -3.09
N HIS A 207 -4.21 -0.08 -3.81
CA HIS A 207 -4.23 0.00 -5.26
C HIS A 207 -4.11 1.43 -5.81
N TYR A 208 -4.36 2.46 -4.99
CA TYR A 208 -4.22 3.86 -5.41
C TYR A 208 -2.80 4.19 -5.94
N PRO A 209 -1.72 3.90 -5.20
CA PRO A 209 -0.37 4.18 -5.69
C PRO A 209 -0.01 3.33 -6.93
N LEU A 210 -0.53 2.11 -7.04
CA LEU A 210 -0.30 1.26 -8.21
C LEU A 210 -0.98 1.83 -9.46
N ALA A 211 -2.24 2.26 -9.34
CA ALA A 211 -2.96 2.89 -10.45
C ALA A 211 -2.25 4.16 -10.95
N LEU A 212 -1.71 5.00 -10.04
CA LEU A 212 -0.90 6.16 -10.41
C LEU A 212 0.36 5.74 -11.18
N LYS A 213 1.09 4.77 -10.66
CA LYS A 213 2.30 4.22 -11.28
C LYS A 213 2.03 3.71 -12.69
N GLU A 214 0.90 3.03 -12.89
CA GLU A 214 0.49 2.50 -14.19
C GLU A 214 -0.12 3.56 -15.13
N GLY A 215 -0.19 4.82 -14.69
CA GLY A 215 -0.55 5.96 -15.54
C GLY A 215 -2.05 6.30 -15.58
N VAL A 216 -2.82 5.91 -14.57
CA VAL A 216 -4.13 6.52 -14.31
C VAL A 216 -3.89 7.91 -13.73
N SER A 217 -4.58 8.95 -14.25
CA SER A 217 -4.33 10.31 -13.81
C SER A 217 -4.83 10.58 -12.39
N GLU A 218 -4.09 11.43 -11.64
CA GLU A 218 -4.54 11.87 -10.30
C GLU A 218 -5.95 12.48 -10.33
N ARG A 219 -6.28 13.22 -11.38
CA ARG A 219 -7.60 13.82 -11.56
C ARG A 219 -8.69 12.75 -11.70
N THR A 220 -8.44 11.70 -12.50
CA THR A 220 -9.34 10.55 -12.62
C THR A 220 -9.57 9.90 -11.25
N LEU A 221 -8.51 9.65 -10.50
CA LEU A 221 -8.59 9.03 -9.18
C LEU A 221 -9.23 9.95 -8.13
N ALA A 222 -9.03 11.25 -8.20
CA ALA A 222 -9.68 12.21 -7.31
C ALA A 222 -11.20 12.26 -7.52
N ASP A 223 -11.67 12.25 -8.77
CA ASP A 223 -13.09 12.17 -9.09
C ASP A 223 -13.68 10.84 -8.61
N LEU A 224 -13.00 9.72 -8.89
CA LEU A 224 -13.43 8.40 -8.44
C LEU A 224 -13.50 8.34 -6.90
N LYS A 225 -12.49 8.84 -6.20
CA LYS A 225 -12.45 8.94 -4.73
C LYS A 225 -13.65 9.69 -4.17
N ALA A 226 -14.04 10.77 -4.83
CA ALA A 226 -15.20 11.58 -4.46
C ALA A 226 -16.56 10.94 -4.81
N GLY A 227 -16.56 9.73 -5.40
CA GLY A 227 -17.78 9.03 -5.83
C GLY A 227 -18.41 9.62 -7.08
N ARG A 228 -17.69 10.41 -7.85
CA ARG A 228 -18.15 10.98 -9.12
C ARG A 228 -17.63 10.17 -10.30
N ARG A 229 -18.39 10.16 -11.39
CA ARG A 229 -17.85 9.65 -12.65
C ARG A 229 -16.65 10.51 -13.06
N PRO A 230 -15.44 9.90 -13.23
CA PRO A 230 -14.27 10.69 -13.59
C PRO A 230 -14.42 11.40 -14.93
N SER A 231 -13.99 12.67 -14.98
CA SER A 231 -14.13 13.51 -16.18
C SER A 231 -12.93 13.43 -17.14
N SER A 232 -11.78 12.93 -16.66
CA SER A 232 -10.51 12.90 -17.40
C SER A 232 -10.04 11.50 -17.79
N MET A 233 -10.97 10.53 -17.87
CA MET A 233 -10.68 9.17 -18.30
C MET A 233 -10.26 9.12 -19.77
N LYS A 234 -9.27 8.27 -20.08
CA LYS A 234 -9.01 7.83 -21.45
C LYS A 234 -10.19 7.00 -21.96
N ALA A 235 -10.32 6.83 -23.27
CA ALA A 235 -11.46 6.11 -23.85
C ALA A 235 -11.61 4.66 -23.34
N ASP A 236 -10.50 3.96 -23.16
CA ASP A 236 -10.46 2.62 -22.59
C ASP A 236 -10.78 2.59 -21.09
N GLU A 237 -10.30 3.60 -20.32
CA GLU A 237 -10.69 3.76 -18.91
C GLU A 237 -12.19 4.02 -18.76
N ALA A 238 -12.76 4.85 -19.63
CA ALA A 238 -14.20 5.12 -19.62
C ALA A 238 -15.02 3.87 -19.93
N ALA A 239 -14.59 3.04 -20.87
CA ALA A 239 -15.23 1.78 -21.20
C ALA A 239 -15.17 0.78 -20.03
N VAL A 240 -14.00 0.65 -19.38
CA VAL A 240 -13.82 -0.18 -18.18
C VAL A 240 -14.65 0.34 -17.00
N TYR A 241 -14.66 1.64 -16.76
CA TYR A 241 -15.46 2.26 -15.72
C TYR A 241 -16.96 1.97 -15.91
N ASP A 242 -17.48 2.25 -17.13
CA ASP A 242 -18.91 2.09 -17.42
C ASP A 242 -19.32 0.60 -17.30
N LEU A 243 -18.49 -0.33 -17.80
CA LEU A 243 -18.72 -1.77 -17.68
C LEU A 243 -18.75 -2.22 -16.21
N SER A 244 -17.72 -1.84 -15.45
CA SER A 244 -17.59 -2.22 -14.03
C SER A 244 -18.70 -1.63 -13.17
N MET A 245 -19.07 -0.36 -13.41
CA MET A 245 -20.16 0.30 -12.69
C MET A 245 -21.50 -0.33 -13.01
N GLU A 246 -21.81 -0.54 -14.29
CA GLU A 246 -23.10 -1.03 -14.71
C GLU A 246 -23.35 -2.45 -14.18
N ILE A 247 -22.43 -3.38 -14.38
CA ILE A 247 -22.59 -4.75 -13.84
C ILE A 247 -22.71 -4.78 -12.31
N SER A 248 -21.99 -3.92 -11.62
CA SER A 248 -21.98 -3.92 -10.15
C SER A 248 -23.18 -3.23 -9.52
N THR A 249 -23.89 -2.35 -10.26
CA THR A 249 -25.00 -1.58 -9.72
C THR A 249 -26.37 -2.00 -10.27
N THR A 250 -26.41 -2.49 -11.50
CA THR A 250 -27.65 -2.93 -12.15
C THR A 250 -27.75 -4.44 -12.35
N HIS A 251 -26.63 -5.17 -12.16
CA HIS A 251 -26.49 -6.62 -12.35
C HIS A 251 -26.71 -7.08 -13.81
N GLU A 252 -26.73 -6.14 -14.72
CA GLU A 252 -26.84 -6.35 -16.16
C GLU A 252 -25.88 -5.40 -16.88
N VAL A 253 -25.58 -5.68 -18.16
CA VAL A 253 -24.78 -4.80 -19.01
C VAL A 253 -25.56 -4.56 -20.28
N ARG A 254 -25.91 -3.30 -20.57
CA ARG A 254 -26.58 -2.91 -21.79
C ARG A 254 -25.67 -3.11 -23.01
N ASP A 255 -26.28 -3.43 -24.16
CA ASP A 255 -25.55 -3.65 -25.42
C ASP A 255 -24.59 -2.49 -25.74
N ALA A 256 -25.06 -1.25 -25.57
CA ALA A 256 -24.23 -0.06 -25.82
C ALA A 256 -22.99 -0.01 -24.95
N THR A 257 -23.07 -0.42 -23.69
CA THR A 257 -21.90 -0.49 -22.76
C THR A 257 -20.98 -1.64 -23.14
N TYR A 258 -21.56 -2.82 -23.43
CA TYR A 258 -20.82 -3.97 -23.91
C TYR A 258 -20.04 -3.65 -25.20
N MET A 259 -20.67 -3.04 -26.19
CA MET A 259 -20.05 -2.70 -27.47
C MET A 259 -18.88 -1.73 -27.31
N ARG A 260 -19.00 -0.73 -26.40
CA ARG A 260 -17.85 0.17 -26.09
C ARG A 260 -16.70 -0.58 -25.44
N ALA A 261 -16.98 -1.49 -24.52
CA ALA A 261 -15.95 -2.31 -23.90
C ALA A 261 -15.28 -3.27 -24.89
N ALA A 262 -16.08 -3.93 -25.74
CA ALA A 262 -15.61 -4.85 -26.79
C ALA A 262 -14.81 -4.15 -27.91
N ALA A 263 -14.94 -2.83 -28.06
CA ALA A 263 -14.12 -2.05 -28.99
C ALA A 263 -12.67 -1.84 -28.50
N VAL A 264 -12.41 -2.00 -27.19
CA VAL A 264 -11.09 -1.76 -26.58
C VAL A 264 -10.51 -2.99 -25.88
N LEU A 265 -11.33 -4.01 -25.61
CA LEU A 265 -10.95 -5.25 -24.95
C LEU A 265 -11.36 -6.45 -25.80
N ASN A 266 -10.49 -7.45 -25.89
CA ASN A 266 -10.88 -8.73 -26.51
C ASN A 266 -11.76 -9.57 -25.55
N GLN A 267 -12.29 -10.69 -26.03
CA GLN A 267 -13.21 -11.54 -25.26
C GLN A 267 -12.58 -12.08 -23.97
N GLN A 268 -11.32 -12.50 -24.00
CA GLN A 268 -10.62 -12.95 -22.82
C GLN A 268 -10.47 -11.82 -21.80
N GLN A 269 -10.05 -10.63 -22.24
CA GLN A 269 -9.90 -9.47 -21.38
C GLN A 269 -11.23 -9.03 -20.74
N LEU A 270 -12.34 -9.15 -21.48
CA LEU A 270 -13.68 -8.87 -20.92
C LEU A 270 -14.04 -9.86 -19.80
N VAL A 271 -13.80 -11.16 -20.00
CA VAL A 271 -14.03 -12.18 -18.98
C VAL A 271 -13.13 -11.95 -17.77
N ASP A 272 -11.84 -11.71 -18.00
CA ASP A 272 -10.87 -11.45 -16.92
C ASP A 272 -11.24 -10.20 -16.12
N LEU A 273 -11.62 -9.10 -16.79
CA LEU A 273 -12.00 -7.84 -16.13
C LEU A 273 -13.28 -7.97 -15.30
N LEU A 274 -14.30 -8.65 -15.82
CA LEU A 274 -15.53 -8.91 -15.07
C LEU A 274 -15.28 -9.83 -13.88
N THR A 275 -14.45 -10.85 -14.05
CA THR A 275 -14.03 -11.75 -12.97
C THR A 275 -13.22 -11.00 -11.92
N LEU A 276 -12.30 -10.12 -12.33
CA LEU A 276 -11.55 -9.23 -11.44
C LEU A 276 -12.50 -8.37 -10.61
N SER A 277 -13.45 -7.70 -11.25
CA SER A 277 -14.43 -6.84 -10.58
C SER A 277 -15.23 -7.61 -9.52
N GLY A 278 -15.73 -8.79 -9.85
CA GLY A 278 -16.45 -9.66 -8.91
C GLY A 278 -15.58 -10.16 -7.77
N THR A 279 -14.33 -10.51 -8.05
CA THR A 279 -13.36 -10.97 -7.04
C THR A 279 -13.06 -9.86 -6.03
N TYR A 280 -12.80 -8.63 -6.49
CA TYR A 280 -12.54 -7.50 -5.61
C TYR A 280 -13.78 -7.04 -4.85
N ALA A 281 -14.97 -7.13 -5.45
CA ALA A 281 -16.21 -6.93 -4.71
C ALA A 281 -16.39 -7.95 -3.57
N THR A 282 -16.03 -9.21 -3.80
CA THR A 282 -16.05 -10.26 -2.78
C THR A 282 -15.05 -9.97 -1.65
N LEU A 283 -13.81 -9.62 -1.99
CA LEU A 283 -12.78 -9.29 -0.99
C LEU A 283 -13.16 -8.05 -0.18
N ALA A 284 -13.66 -7.01 -0.85
CA ALA A 284 -14.16 -5.80 -0.18
C ALA A 284 -15.29 -6.15 0.80
N GLY A 285 -16.26 -6.97 0.37
CA GLY A 285 -17.35 -7.44 1.21
C GLY A 285 -16.85 -8.20 2.44
N VAL A 286 -15.90 -9.11 2.26
CA VAL A 286 -15.27 -9.86 3.36
C VAL A 286 -14.55 -8.92 4.33
N MET A 287 -13.69 -8.02 3.82
CA MET A 287 -12.95 -7.08 4.66
C MET A 287 -13.86 -6.12 5.41
N ASN A 288 -14.90 -5.60 4.77
CA ASN A 288 -15.88 -4.73 5.41
C ASN A 288 -16.71 -5.47 6.46
N ALA A 289 -17.17 -6.71 6.17
CA ALA A 289 -17.94 -7.52 7.11
C ALA A 289 -17.15 -7.84 8.39
N PHE A 290 -15.86 -8.07 8.25
CA PHE A 290 -14.99 -8.37 9.39
C PHE A 290 -14.28 -7.15 9.96
N GLN A 291 -14.59 -5.95 9.45
CA GLN A 291 -14.00 -4.69 9.92
C GLN A 291 -12.47 -4.75 9.93
N GLN A 292 -11.90 -5.22 8.80
CA GLN A 292 -10.45 -5.32 8.64
C GLN A 292 -9.79 -3.99 8.98
N GLU A 293 -8.86 -4.04 9.91
CA GLU A 293 -8.14 -2.86 10.35
C GLU A 293 -7.22 -2.32 9.24
N LEU A 294 -7.12 -1.00 9.21
CA LEU A 294 -6.11 -0.32 8.40
C LEU A 294 -4.73 -0.48 9.03
N PRO A 295 -3.66 -0.36 8.23
CA PRO A 295 -2.31 -0.32 8.77
C PRO A 295 -2.20 0.73 9.89
N PRO A 296 -1.40 0.48 10.93
CA PRO A 296 -1.18 1.42 12.00
C PRO A 296 -0.79 2.81 11.47
N GLY A 297 -1.50 3.84 11.93
CA GLY A 297 -1.28 5.23 11.52
C GLY A 297 -1.90 5.62 10.17
N ALA A 298 -2.51 4.69 9.42
CA ALA A 298 -3.23 5.05 8.20
C ALA A 298 -4.60 5.66 8.51
N ALA A 299 -4.88 6.82 7.90
CA ALA A 299 -6.21 7.40 7.91
C ALA A 299 -7.11 6.74 6.85
N ALA A 300 -8.40 6.61 7.14
CA ALA A 300 -9.38 6.12 6.18
C ALA A 300 -9.46 7.06 4.95
N PRO A 301 -9.09 6.61 3.75
CA PRO A 301 -9.01 7.49 2.58
C PRO A 301 -10.38 7.82 2.00
N LEU A 302 -11.36 6.95 2.17
CA LEU A 302 -12.68 7.08 1.55
C LEU A 302 -13.75 7.51 2.56
N GLN A 303 -14.59 8.45 2.15
CA GLN A 303 -15.84 8.74 2.85
C GLN A 303 -16.94 7.81 2.34
N PRO A 304 -17.93 7.41 3.16
CA PRO A 304 -19.09 6.64 2.69
C PRO A 304 -19.75 7.31 1.49
N LEU A 305 -20.21 6.53 0.53
CA LEU A 305 -21.10 7.00 -0.53
C LEU A 305 -22.46 7.33 0.11
N ARG A 306 -22.99 8.51 -0.17
CA ARG A 306 -24.31 8.93 0.27
C ARG A 306 -25.36 8.56 -0.76
#